data_4f403ff8f186d82167e53331bddcd920
#
_entry.id   4f403ff8f186d82167e53331bddcd920
#
_cell.length_a   1.000
_cell.length_b   1.000
_cell.length_c   1.000
_cell.angle_alpha   90.00
_cell.angle_beta   90.00
_cell.angle_gamma   90.00
#
_symmetry.space_group_name_H-M   'P 1'
#
loop_
_entity.id
_entity.type
_entity.pdbx_description
1 polymer ?
#
loop_
_entity_poly.entity_id
_entity_poly.type
_entity_poly.pdbx_seq_one_letter_code
_entity_poly.pdbx_strand_id
1 'polypeptide(L)'
;MAPPFLGRKTSYENDGQLAPEARLQSANTPGLKMVNLSSTPACELDRFIKDHLPADTSFHAELRADIDFICAFLKERCFQGAAHPVRVSRVVMGEHTMLKGRSEANLVVFLNDLPSFEDQLNLQGEFIEEIRKRLCQLQQEKTLQVKLEVQSSEQPSSKSLSFKLSSPQLQQEVEFDVQPAYDVLFALRNNHKPDPQIYTKTYAYLISVCTTLKKEGEFSTCFMELRQNFLKHREPKLKSLIRLVKHWYQLCKEKLGKPLPPQYALELLTVYAWESGSRDCEFNTAQGFRTVLELVTKYQWLRIYWTLYYDFRNKKVSDYLHKQLKKTRPVILDPADPTRNVAGSNPLCWRLLAKEAASWLQCPCFRTCDMSLVHSWEVLTKVEFPQECVLL
;
A
#
# COMPACT_ATOMS: atom_id res chain seq x y z
N MET A 1 32.09 24.18 52.56
CA MET A 1 32.05 23.55 53.86
C MET A 1 31.37 22.19 53.71
N ALA A 2 32.14 21.14 53.71
CA ALA A 2 31.72 19.79 54.00
C ALA A 2 31.67 19.67 55.55
N PRO A 3 31.17 18.63 56.17
CA PRO A 3 31.45 17.22 55.90
C PRO A 3 30.32 16.24 56.32
N PRO A 4 30.69 14.96 56.46
CA PRO A 4 29.96 13.78 56.03
C PRO A 4 29.35 12.96 57.17
N PHE A 5 28.61 11.89 56.87
CA PHE A 5 28.49 10.76 57.78
C PHE A 5 28.35 9.41 57.12
N LEU A 6 29.19 8.57 57.57
CA LEU A 6 29.43 7.16 57.39
C LEU A 6 28.31 6.24 57.85
N GLY A 7 28.05 5.18 57.17
CA GLY A 7 28.24 3.81 57.58
C GLY A 7 27.12 3.09 58.34
N ARG A 8 26.66 1.97 57.76
CA ARG A 8 26.73 0.65 58.42
C ARG A 8 26.36 -0.49 57.47
N LYS A 9 27.29 -1.41 57.36
CA LYS A 9 27.06 -2.77 56.84
C LYS A 9 26.25 -3.56 57.89
N THR A 10 25.29 -4.34 57.45
CA THR A 10 24.94 -5.62 58.10
C THR A 10 24.63 -6.63 57.02
N SER A 11 25.49 -7.64 56.96
CA SER A 11 25.32 -8.93 56.35
C SER A 11 24.28 -9.74 57.11
N TYR A 12 23.38 -10.39 56.41
CA TYR A 12 22.77 -11.66 56.85
C TYR A 12 22.66 -12.58 55.66
N GLU A 13 23.43 -13.64 55.70
CA GLU A 13 23.19 -14.93 55.02
C GLU A 13 21.91 -15.51 55.65
N ASN A 14 21.02 -16.09 54.84
CA ASN A 14 20.62 -17.47 54.98
C ASN A 14 19.64 -17.97 53.90
N ASP A 15 19.97 -19.10 53.42
CA ASP A 15 19.21 -20.30 53.11
C ASP A 15 18.14 -20.28 51.99
N GLY A 16 18.54 -21.04 51.03
CA GLY A 16 17.81 -21.69 49.97
C GLY A 16 16.49 -22.33 50.36
N GLN A 17 15.55 -22.09 49.49
CA GLN A 17 14.52 -23.08 49.15
C GLN A 17 14.14 -22.88 47.67
N LEU A 18 14.52 -23.87 46.87
CA LEU A 18 14.03 -24.09 45.52
C LEU A 18 12.54 -24.38 45.58
N ALA A 19 11.73 -23.52 44.98
CA ALA A 19 10.32 -23.81 44.69
C ALA A 19 10.24 -24.63 43.38
N PRO A 20 9.31 -25.59 43.28
CA PRO A 20 9.30 -26.56 42.17
C PRO A 20 8.80 -25.92 40.89
N GLU A 21 9.52 -26.25 39.81
CA GLU A 21 9.10 -25.98 38.42
C GLU A 21 7.68 -26.52 38.15
N ALA A 22 6.74 -25.64 37.99
CA ALA A 22 5.45 -25.99 37.45
C ALA A 22 5.62 -26.35 35.96
N ARG A 23 5.71 -27.64 35.69
CA ARG A 23 5.52 -28.17 34.32
C ARG A 23 4.14 -27.80 33.83
N LEU A 24 4.06 -26.77 32.99
CA LEU A 24 2.93 -26.56 32.12
C LEU A 24 2.89 -27.70 31.11
N GLN A 25 2.03 -28.68 31.38
CA GLN A 25 1.63 -29.68 30.39
C GLN A 25 0.87 -28.91 29.28
N SER A 26 1.56 -28.74 28.15
CA SER A 26 0.92 -28.28 26.93
C SER A 26 -0.09 -29.33 26.48
N ALA A 27 -1.37 -29.00 26.59
CA ALA A 27 -2.43 -29.76 25.96
C ALA A 27 -2.14 -29.83 24.44
N ASN A 28 -1.88 -31.02 23.94
CA ASN A 28 -1.81 -31.36 22.52
C ASN A 28 -3.17 -31.17 21.87
N THR A 29 -3.47 -29.94 21.46
CA THR A 29 -4.42 -29.70 20.38
C THR A 29 -3.66 -30.02 19.10
N PRO A 30 -4.19 -30.79 18.12
CA PRO A 30 -3.50 -31.05 16.87
C PRO A 30 -3.37 -29.70 16.15
N GLY A 31 -2.21 -29.05 16.34
CA GLY A 31 -1.90 -27.76 15.79
C GLY A 31 -1.94 -27.83 14.26
N LEU A 32 -2.80 -27.06 13.62
CA LEU A 32 -2.55 -26.59 12.26
C LEU A 32 -1.09 -26.13 12.23
N LYS A 33 -0.23 -26.89 11.55
CA LYS A 33 1.13 -26.43 11.26
C LYS A 33 0.98 -25.12 10.53
N MET A 34 1.31 -24.00 11.18
CA MET A 34 1.43 -22.71 10.50
C MET A 34 2.42 -22.92 9.35
N VAL A 35 1.91 -22.97 8.12
CA VAL A 35 2.73 -23.15 6.93
C VAL A 35 3.53 -21.86 6.76
N ASN A 36 4.85 -21.96 6.99
CA ASN A 36 5.72 -20.80 6.94
C ASN A 36 6.21 -20.60 5.49
N LEU A 37 5.97 -19.43 4.91
CA LEU A 37 6.41 -19.08 3.56
C LEU A 37 7.90 -19.36 3.33
N SER A 38 8.77 -19.05 4.30
CA SER A 38 10.22 -19.19 4.15
C SER A 38 10.67 -20.64 3.98
N SER A 39 9.91 -21.62 4.50
CA SER A 39 10.17 -23.04 4.42
C SER A 39 9.39 -23.77 3.32
N THR A 40 8.46 -23.07 2.65
CA THR A 40 7.67 -23.63 1.55
C THR A 40 8.55 -23.80 0.31
N PRO A 41 8.70 -25.02 -0.27
CA PRO A 41 9.49 -25.21 -1.49
C PRO A 41 9.00 -24.37 -2.67
N ALA A 42 9.91 -24.02 -3.58
CA ALA A 42 9.60 -23.22 -4.76
C ALA A 42 8.43 -23.79 -5.60
N CYS A 43 8.35 -25.10 -5.74
CA CYS A 43 7.30 -25.81 -6.50
C CYS A 43 5.91 -25.74 -5.82
N GLU A 44 5.83 -25.38 -4.53
CA GLU A 44 4.58 -25.32 -3.77
C GLU A 44 4.07 -23.88 -3.55
N LEU A 45 4.79 -22.85 -4.02
CA LEU A 45 4.42 -21.46 -3.78
C LEU A 45 3.04 -21.09 -4.38
N ASP A 46 2.68 -21.63 -5.54
CA ASP A 46 1.36 -21.37 -6.13
C ASP A 46 0.24 -21.97 -5.28
N ARG A 47 0.45 -23.15 -4.74
CA ARG A 47 -0.48 -23.78 -3.80
C ARG A 47 -0.56 -22.99 -2.50
N PHE A 48 0.60 -22.58 -1.96
CA PHE A 48 0.66 -21.73 -0.76
C PHE A 48 -0.18 -20.45 -0.96
N ILE A 49 -0.01 -19.76 -2.09
CA ILE A 49 -0.77 -18.53 -2.39
C ILE A 49 -2.27 -18.86 -2.39
N LYS A 50 -2.68 -19.89 -3.14
CA LYS A 50 -4.09 -20.25 -3.30
C LYS A 50 -4.74 -20.61 -1.96
N ASP A 51 -4.06 -21.36 -1.12
CA ASP A 51 -4.65 -21.93 0.09
C ASP A 51 -4.58 -20.99 1.30
N HIS A 52 -3.63 -20.05 1.33
CA HIS A 52 -3.35 -19.27 2.55
C HIS A 52 -3.50 -17.76 2.41
N LEU A 53 -3.40 -17.18 1.21
CA LEU A 53 -3.34 -15.73 1.07
C LEU A 53 -4.67 -15.03 0.73
N PRO A 54 -5.60 -15.59 -0.05
CA PRO A 54 -6.85 -14.89 -0.36
C PRO A 54 -7.72 -14.73 0.89
N ALA A 55 -8.38 -13.58 0.98
CA ALA A 55 -9.43 -13.37 1.97
C ALA A 55 -10.54 -14.40 1.80
N ASP A 56 -11.23 -14.73 2.88
CA ASP A 56 -12.40 -15.59 2.86
C ASP A 56 -13.47 -15.03 1.92
N THR A 57 -14.08 -15.90 1.10
CA THR A 57 -15.05 -15.48 0.08
C THR A 57 -16.34 -14.94 0.69
N SER A 58 -16.77 -15.45 1.86
CA SER A 58 -17.94 -14.93 2.57
C SER A 58 -17.67 -13.56 3.14
N PHE A 59 -16.53 -13.38 3.81
CA PHE A 59 -16.09 -12.06 4.30
C PHE A 59 -15.98 -11.04 3.17
N HIS A 60 -15.45 -11.47 2.03
CA HIS A 60 -15.30 -10.58 0.86
C HIS A 60 -16.65 -10.11 0.32
N ALA A 61 -17.67 -10.99 0.34
CA ALA A 61 -19.03 -10.65 -0.10
C ALA A 61 -19.71 -9.70 0.89
N GLU A 62 -19.65 -9.99 2.20
CA GLU A 62 -20.17 -9.13 3.27
C GLU A 62 -19.52 -7.75 3.24
N LEU A 63 -18.17 -7.72 3.17
CA LEU A 63 -17.41 -6.49 3.10
C LEU A 63 -17.80 -5.65 1.88
N ARG A 64 -17.98 -6.27 0.71
CA ARG A 64 -18.37 -5.56 -0.51
C ARG A 64 -19.75 -4.94 -0.38
N ALA A 65 -20.73 -5.68 0.15
CA ALA A 65 -22.08 -5.18 0.38
C ALA A 65 -22.07 -3.99 1.35
N ASP A 66 -21.30 -4.08 2.43
CA ASP A 66 -21.19 -3.01 3.42
C ASP A 66 -20.43 -1.79 2.87
N ILE A 67 -19.40 -1.97 2.05
CA ILE A 67 -18.73 -0.87 1.37
C ILE A 67 -19.66 -0.18 0.37
N ASP A 68 -20.41 -0.93 -0.41
CA ASP A 68 -21.40 -0.35 -1.35
C ASP A 68 -22.47 0.45 -0.58
N PHE A 69 -22.92 -0.04 0.58
CA PHE A 69 -23.82 0.68 1.47
C PHE A 69 -23.17 1.97 2.03
N ILE A 70 -21.93 1.91 2.54
CA ILE A 70 -21.18 3.07 3.04
C ILE A 70 -21.03 4.11 1.91
N CYS A 71 -20.70 3.67 0.70
CA CYS A 71 -20.55 4.55 -0.47
C CYS A 71 -21.86 5.28 -0.81
N ALA A 72 -22.99 4.56 -0.82
CA ALA A 72 -24.30 5.14 -1.03
C ALA A 72 -24.68 6.12 0.09
N PHE A 73 -24.48 5.72 1.34
CA PHE A 73 -24.74 6.55 2.52
C PHE A 73 -23.93 7.86 2.50
N LEU A 74 -22.65 7.81 2.22
CA LEU A 74 -21.82 9.01 2.12
C LEU A 74 -22.26 9.90 0.95
N LYS A 75 -22.59 9.30 -0.20
CA LYS A 75 -23.08 10.04 -1.37
C LYS A 75 -24.37 10.78 -1.09
N GLU A 76 -25.29 10.16 -0.37
CA GLU A 76 -26.63 10.70 -0.10
C GLU A 76 -26.64 11.67 1.07
N ARG A 77 -25.81 11.46 2.10
CA ARG A 77 -25.92 12.16 3.37
C ARG A 77 -24.79 13.15 3.68
N CYS A 78 -23.61 13.04 3.04
CA CYS A 78 -22.55 14.01 3.24
C CYS A 78 -22.92 15.37 2.61
N PHE A 79 -22.54 16.43 3.30
CA PHE A 79 -22.66 17.83 2.86
C PHE A 79 -24.09 18.33 2.63
N GLN A 80 -25.10 17.61 3.11
CA GLN A 80 -26.46 18.14 3.11
C GLN A 80 -26.56 19.30 4.11
N GLY A 81 -26.87 20.50 3.60
CA GLY A 81 -26.96 21.71 4.42
C GLY A 81 -25.62 22.36 4.81
N ALA A 82 -24.52 21.95 4.20
CA ALA A 82 -23.23 22.61 4.36
C ALA A 82 -23.23 24.01 3.74
N ALA A 83 -22.41 24.92 4.30
CA ALA A 83 -22.23 26.26 3.78
C ALA A 83 -21.62 26.30 2.36
N HIS A 84 -20.97 25.22 1.94
CA HIS A 84 -20.40 25.04 0.61
C HIS A 84 -21.28 24.12 -0.25
N PRO A 85 -21.54 24.46 -1.53
CA PRO A 85 -22.38 23.67 -2.43
C PRO A 85 -21.66 22.41 -2.96
N VAL A 86 -20.85 21.76 -2.13
CA VAL A 86 -20.09 20.56 -2.50
C VAL A 86 -20.96 19.32 -2.33
N ARG A 87 -20.90 18.40 -3.26
CA ARG A 87 -21.59 17.11 -3.20
C ARG A 87 -20.60 15.98 -3.48
N VAL A 88 -20.88 14.81 -2.91
CA VAL A 88 -20.16 13.59 -3.25
C VAL A 88 -20.59 13.13 -4.64
N SER A 89 -19.67 13.17 -5.59
CA SER A 89 -19.92 12.66 -6.95
C SER A 89 -19.89 11.13 -6.98
N ARG A 90 -18.92 10.55 -6.28
CA ARG A 90 -18.71 9.12 -6.18
C ARG A 90 -17.73 8.79 -5.03
N VAL A 91 -17.75 7.53 -4.62
CA VAL A 91 -16.78 6.97 -3.68
C VAL A 91 -16.11 5.76 -4.34
N VAL A 92 -14.81 5.66 -4.23
CA VAL A 92 -14.01 4.62 -4.90
C VAL A 92 -13.09 3.94 -3.89
N MET A 93 -13.20 2.63 -3.82
CA MET A 93 -12.30 1.80 -3.01
C MET A 93 -11.05 1.42 -3.81
N GLY A 94 -9.87 1.67 -3.24
CA GLY A 94 -8.56 1.56 -3.90
C GLY A 94 -7.82 0.24 -3.70
N GLU A 95 -8.51 -0.89 -3.44
CA GLU A 95 -7.82 -2.17 -3.19
C GLU A 95 -8.28 -3.28 -4.15
N HIS A 96 -7.33 -4.02 -4.73
CA HIS A 96 -7.59 -5.16 -5.62
C HIS A 96 -6.94 -6.47 -5.17
N THR A 97 -6.03 -6.43 -4.19
CA THR A 97 -5.25 -7.59 -3.75
C THR A 97 -5.29 -7.74 -2.25
N MET A 98 -6.51 -7.99 -1.71
CA MET A 98 -6.68 -8.24 -0.27
C MET A 98 -6.05 -9.57 0.15
N LEU A 99 -5.53 -9.59 1.37
CA LEU A 99 -4.96 -10.75 2.03
C LEU A 99 -5.91 -11.24 3.13
N LYS A 100 -5.79 -12.55 3.46
CA LYS A 100 -6.47 -13.14 4.61
C LYS A 100 -5.95 -12.51 5.92
N GLY A 101 -6.85 -12.29 6.87
CA GLY A 101 -6.56 -11.72 8.17
C GLY A 101 -6.70 -10.20 8.17
N ARG A 102 -5.61 -9.47 8.11
CA ARG A 102 -5.58 -8.01 8.15
C ARG A 102 -5.18 -7.41 6.81
N SER A 103 -5.95 -6.48 6.32
CA SER A 103 -5.67 -5.73 5.09
C SER A 103 -5.85 -4.23 5.30
N GLU A 104 -5.20 -3.45 4.43
CA GLU A 104 -5.34 -2.00 4.37
C GLU A 104 -5.92 -1.62 3.01
N ALA A 105 -6.86 -0.68 2.97
CA ALA A 105 -7.49 -0.19 1.75
C ALA A 105 -7.68 1.33 1.81
N ASN A 106 -7.86 1.95 0.65
CA ASN A 106 -8.16 3.38 0.57
C ASN A 106 -9.61 3.57 0.10
N LEU A 107 -10.30 4.53 0.70
CA LEU A 107 -11.61 4.98 0.26
C LEU A 107 -11.51 6.45 -0.14
N VAL A 108 -11.72 6.74 -1.41
CA VAL A 108 -11.65 8.11 -1.92
C VAL A 108 -13.05 8.64 -2.18
N VAL A 109 -13.37 9.74 -1.51
CA VAL A 109 -14.64 10.47 -1.65
C VAL A 109 -14.43 11.61 -2.64
N PHE A 110 -14.86 11.41 -3.88
CA PHE A 110 -14.75 12.42 -4.93
C PHE A 110 -15.83 13.48 -4.78
N LEU A 111 -15.42 14.73 -4.81
CA LEU A 111 -16.26 15.89 -4.63
C LEU A 111 -16.39 16.64 -5.97
N ASN A 112 -17.63 16.88 -6.39
CA ASN A 112 -17.93 17.84 -7.47
C ASN A 112 -17.99 19.26 -6.92
N ASP A 113 -17.99 20.22 -7.80
CA ASP A 113 -18.05 21.65 -7.48
C ASP A 113 -16.83 22.20 -6.71
N LEU A 114 -15.74 21.39 -6.58
CA LEU A 114 -14.43 21.91 -6.25
C LEU A 114 -13.77 22.46 -7.52
N PRO A 115 -13.39 23.75 -7.55
CA PRO A 115 -12.84 24.37 -8.76
C PRO A 115 -11.37 24.01 -9.00
N SER A 116 -10.60 23.63 -7.97
CA SER A 116 -9.15 23.47 -8.08
C SER A 116 -8.55 22.47 -7.08
N PHE A 117 -7.28 22.10 -7.32
CA PHE A 117 -6.48 21.34 -6.38
C PHE A 117 -6.20 22.14 -5.09
N GLU A 118 -6.06 23.46 -5.19
CA GLU A 118 -5.82 24.35 -4.06
C GLU A 118 -7.00 24.35 -3.10
N ASP A 119 -8.23 24.40 -3.64
CA ASP A 119 -9.44 24.36 -2.81
C ASP A 119 -9.60 23.03 -2.07
N GLN A 120 -9.20 21.92 -2.71
CA GLN A 120 -9.12 20.63 -1.99
C GLN A 120 -8.24 20.73 -0.75
N LEU A 121 -7.05 21.32 -0.84
CA LEU A 121 -6.15 21.46 0.31
C LEU A 121 -6.71 22.37 1.39
N ASN A 122 -7.31 23.49 0.99
CA ASN A 122 -7.82 24.50 1.91
C ASN A 122 -9.02 23.98 2.72
N LEU A 123 -9.86 23.16 2.09
CA LEU A 123 -11.11 22.66 2.68
C LEU A 123 -11.01 21.21 3.18
N GLN A 124 -9.85 20.57 3.04
CA GLN A 124 -9.65 19.15 3.36
C GLN A 124 -10.06 18.81 4.80
N GLY A 125 -9.71 19.65 5.76
CA GLY A 125 -10.05 19.46 7.17
C GLY A 125 -11.56 19.46 7.42
N GLU A 126 -12.29 20.38 6.80
CA GLU A 126 -13.75 20.47 6.90
C GLU A 126 -14.42 19.25 6.27
N PHE A 127 -13.91 18.79 5.13
CA PHE A 127 -14.44 17.61 4.45
C PHE A 127 -14.20 16.34 5.24
N ILE A 128 -13.03 16.17 5.83
CA ILE A 128 -12.71 15.02 6.69
C ILE A 128 -13.63 14.99 7.90
N GLU A 129 -13.89 16.13 8.52
CA GLU A 129 -14.76 16.21 9.70
C GLU A 129 -16.21 15.87 9.37
N GLU A 130 -16.75 16.35 8.23
CA GLU A 130 -18.09 16.00 7.80
C GLU A 130 -18.20 14.48 7.50
N ILE A 131 -17.22 13.91 6.80
CA ILE A 131 -17.17 12.48 6.52
C ILE A 131 -17.10 11.69 7.86
N ARG A 132 -16.27 12.11 8.81
CA ARG A 132 -16.18 11.52 10.14
C ARG A 132 -17.52 11.50 10.85
N LYS A 133 -18.20 12.65 10.88
CA LYS A 133 -19.53 12.79 11.49
C LYS A 133 -20.52 11.79 10.91
N ARG A 134 -20.54 11.62 9.58
CA ARG A 134 -21.45 10.69 8.91
C ARG A 134 -21.10 9.22 9.19
N LEU A 135 -19.81 8.86 9.19
CA LEU A 135 -19.39 7.50 9.54
C LEU A 135 -19.66 7.17 11.02
N CYS A 136 -19.48 8.11 11.94
CA CYS A 136 -19.87 7.94 13.34
C CYS A 136 -21.38 7.75 13.50
N GLN A 137 -22.19 8.48 12.75
CA GLN A 137 -23.63 8.26 12.70
C GLN A 137 -23.97 6.83 12.23
N LEU A 138 -23.37 6.40 11.13
CA LEU A 138 -23.57 5.05 10.60
C LEU A 138 -23.14 3.95 11.58
N GLN A 139 -22.05 4.18 12.30
CA GLN A 139 -21.57 3.26 13.35
C GLN A 139 -22.62 3.09 14.47
N GLN A 140 -23.35 4.15 14.82
CA GLN A 140 -24.39 4.12 15.84
C GLN A 140 -25.64 3.40 15.34
N GLU A 141 -25.99 3.52 14.06
CA GLU A 141 -27.15 2.88 13.44
C GLU A 141 -27.04 1.34 13.40
N LYS A 142 -25.83 0.78 13.44
CA LYS A 142 -25.53 -0.68 13.44
C LYS A 142 -26.20 -1.46 12.31
N THR A 143 -26.27 -0.87 11.14
CA THR A 143 -26.97 -1.43 9.97
C THR A 143 -26.11 -2.35 9.11
N LEU A 144 -24.77 -2.37 9.37
CA LEU A 144 -23.80 -3.15 8.59
C LEU A 144 -23.71 -4.61 9.07
N GLN A 145 -23.33 -5.51 8.15
CA GLN A 145 -23.11 -6.93 8.44
C GLN A 145 -21.81 -7.14 9.22
N VAL A 146 -20.78 -6.34 8.90
CA VAL A 146 -19.50 -6.31 9.63
C VAL A 146 -19.49 -5.17 10.65
N LYS A 147 -18.61 -5.28 11.65
CA LYS A 147 -18.45 -4.25 12.67
C LYS A 147 -17.70 -3.05 12.11
N LEU A 148 -18.29 -1.87 12.13
CA LEU A 148 -17.68 -0.59 11.80
C LEU A 148 -17.12 0.05 13.06
N GLU A 149 -15.84 0.45 13.02
CA GLU A 149 -15.16 1.22 14.06
C GLU A 149 -14.44 2.41 13.44
N VAL A 150 -14.95 3.61 13.71
CA VAL A 150 -14.31 4.86 13.26
C VAL A 150 -13.22 5.25 14.28
N GLN A 151 -12.00 5.43 13.80
CA GLN A 151 -10.89 5.80 14.68
C GLN A 151 -11.00 7.25 15.13
N SER A 152 -10.83 7.48 16.42
CA SER A 152 -10.69 8.83 16.98
C SER A 152 -9.32 9.38 16.58
N SER A 153 -9.29 10.48 15.83
CA SER A 153 -8.05 11.19 15.56
C SER A 153 -7.72 12.07 16.77
N GLU A 154 -6.62 11.80 17.43
CA GLU A 154 -6.10 12.68 18.49
C GLU A 154 -5.51 14.00 17.92
N GLN A 155 -5.35 14.10 16.60
CA GLN A 155 -4.81 15.29 15.94
C GLN A 155 -5.83 15.91 14.98
N PRO A 156 -6.24 17.16 15.20
CA PRO A 156 -7.19 17.86 14.33
C PRO A 156 -6.67 18.17 12.91
N SER A 157 -5.39 17.91 12.62
CA SER A 157 -4.73 18.18 11.34
C SER A 157 -4.51 16.92 10.48
N SER A 158 -5.20 15.82 10.76
CA SER A 158 -5.06 14.61 9.96
C SER A 158 -5.54 14.83 8.52
N LYS A 159 -4.73 14.41 7.54
CA LYS A 159 -5.07 14.49 6.11
C LYS A 159 -5.99 13.36 5.66
N SER A 160 -6.23 12.39 6.51
CA SER A 160 -7.10 11.24 6.27
C SER A 160 -7.85 10.87 7.54
N LEU A 161 -8.96 10.19 7.35
CA LEU A 161 -9.75 9.58 8.39
C LEU A 161 -9.63 8.07 8.26
N SER A 162 -9.32 7.37 9.34
CA SER A 162 -9.28 5.92 9.33
C SER A 162 -10.52 5.31 9.99
N PHE A 163 -11.04 4.26 9.40
CA PHE A 163 -12.04 3.38 10.01
C PHE A 163 -11.72 1.92 9.70
N LYS A 164 -12.27 1.03 10.50
CA LYS A 164 -12.08 -0.41 10.37
C LYS A 164 -13.41 -1.12 10.15
N LEU A 165 -13.43 -2.07 9.22
CA LEU A 165 -14.47 -3.08 9.08
C LEU A 165 -13.92 -4.44 9.51
N SER A 166 -14.60 -5.13 10.41
CA SER A 166 -14.13 -6.41 10.95
C SER A 166 -15.25 -7.42 11.14
N SER A 167 -14.93 -8.69 10.88
CA SER A 167 -15.76 -9.84 11.23
C SER A 167 -15.01 -10.67 12.28
N PRO A 168 -15.38 -10.57 13.57
CA PRO A 168 -14.73 -11.34 14.63
C PRO A 168 -14.86 -12.84 14.44
N GLN A 169 -15.98 -13.30 13.87
CA GLN A 169 -16.27 -14.72 13.60
C GLN A 169 -15.30 -15.32 12.59
N LEU A 170 -14.91 -14.54 11.58
CA LEU A 170 -13.99 -14.96 10.52
C LEU A 170 -12.54 -14.56 10.81
N GLN A 171 -12.28 -13.85 11.91
CA GLN A 171 -10.97 -13.31 12.27
C GLN A 171 -10.33 -12.50 11.13
N GLN A 172 -11.14 -11.69 10.45
CA GLN A 172 -10.70 -10.84 9.35
C GLN A 172 -11.07 -9.38 9.60
N GLU A 173 -10.16 -8.50 9.22
CA GLU A 173 -10.36 -7.06 9.32
C GLU A 173 -9.73 -6.32 8.13
N VAL A 174 -10.35 -5.20 7.76
CA VAL A 174 -9.82 -4.25 6.78
C VAL A 174 -9.83 -2.86 7.38
N GLU A 175 -8.68 -2.22 7.36
CA GLU A 175 -8.52 -0.83 7.76
C GLU A 175 -8.60 0.07 6.53
N PHE A 176 -9.45 1.08 6.58
CA PHE A 176 -9.68 2.02 5.50
C PHE A 176 -9.15 3.40 5.85
N ASP A 177 -8.32 3.94 4.95
CA ASP A 177 -8.00 5.37 4.94
C ASP A 177 -8.95 6.10 3.99
N VAL A 178 -9.74 7.03 4.54
CA VAL A 178 -10.70 7.83 3.77
C VAL A 178 -10.12 9.18 3.48
N GLN A 179 -10.17 9.59 2.21
CA GLN A 179 -9.67 10.89 1.78
C GLN A 179 -10.66 11.56 0.83
N PRO A 180 -10.98 12.86 1.04
CA PRO A 180 -11.68 13.65 0.04
C PRO A 180 -10.76 13.96 -1.13
N ALA A 181 -11.30 14.02 -2.35
CA ALA A 181 -10.53 14.33 -3.55
C ALA A 181 -11.33 15.19 -4.55
N TYR A 182 -10.63 16.11 -5.20
CA TYR A 182 -11.13 16.82 -6.36
C TYR A 182 -11.34 15.87 -7.53
N ASP A 183 -12.53 15.88 -8.15
CA ASP A 183 -12.88 15.00 -9.26
C ASP A 183 -12.36 15.53 -10.61
N VAL A 184 -11.04 15.65 -10.69
CA VAL A 184 -10.34 16.19 -11.86
C VAL A 184 -10.57 15.38 -13.14
N LEU A 185 -10.92 14.10 -13.02
CA LEU A 185 -11.13 13.21 -14.15
C LEU A 185 -12.59 13.15 -14.62
N PHE A 186 -13.48 13.89 -13.97
CA PHE A 186 -14.91 13.87 -14.31
C PHE A 186 -15.17 14.14 -15.81
N ALA A 187 -14.51 15.14 -16.36
CA ALA A 187 -14.63 15.51 -17.76
C ALA A 187 -13.98 14.51 -18.74
N LEU A 188 -13.13 13.59 -18.23
CA LEU A 188 -12.33 12.68 -19.04
C LEU A 188 -12.90 11.24 -19.06
N ARG A 189 -13.98 10.97 -18.32
CA ARG A 189 -14.54 9.61 -18.13
C ARG A 189 -15.08 8.94 -19.37
N ASN A 190 -15.43 9.68 -20.39
CA ASN A 190 -16.03 9.14 -21.61
C ASN A 190 -15.03 8.45 -22.55
N ASN A 191 -13.73 8.45 -22.20
CA ASN A 191 -12.69 7.82 -22.98
C ASN A 191 -12.24 6.49 -22.36
N HIS A 192 -12.62 5.39 -23.00
CA HIS A 192 -12.34 4.03 -22.54
C HIS A 192 -10.88 3.57 -22.71
N LYS A 193 -10.06 4.32 -23.42
CA LYS A 193 -8.63 3.96 -23.64
C LYS A 193 -7.74 5.03 -23.01
N PRO A 194 -6.70 4.61 -22.25
CA PRO A 194 -5.70 5.54 -21.77
C PRO A 194 -4.94 6.14 -22.95
N ASP A 195 -5.04 7.45 -23.12
CA ASP A 195 -4.25 8.22 -24.07
C ASP A 195 -3.56 9.36 -23.31
N PRO A 196 -2.22 9.35 -23.20
CA PRO A 196 -1.48 10.39 -22.49
C PRO A 196 -1.77 11.81 -22.99
N GLN A 197 -2.21 11.98 -24.24
CA GLN A 197 -2.52 13.31 -24.78
C GLN A 197 -3.78 13.91 -24.16
N ILE A 198 -4.76 13.07 -23.84
CA ILE A 198 -6.03 13.53 -23.23
C ILE A 198 -5.76 14.14 -21.85
N TYR A 199 -4.83 13.53 -21.11
CA TYR A 199 -4.50 13.96 -19.76
C TYR A 199 -3.44 15.08 -19.69
N THR A 200 -2.81 15.42 -20.80
CA THR A 200 -1.68 16.35 -20.86
C THR A 200 -1.96 17.71 -20.20
N LYS A 201 -3.13 18.30 -20.45
CA LYS A 201 -3.51 19.59 -19.85
C LYS A 201 -3.67 19.46 -18.34
N THR A 202 -4.32 18.39 -17.89
CA THR A 202 -4.52 18.09 -16.45
C THR A 202 -3.19 17.92 -15.73
N TYR A 203 -2.26 17.15 -16.30
CA TYR A 203 -0.93 16.95 -15.71
C TYR A 203 -0.07 18.21 -15.74
N ALA A 204 -0.14 19.00 -16.81
CA ALA A 204 0.55 20.28 -16.85
C ALA A 204 0.02 21.28 -15.79
N TYR A 205 -1.27 21.27 -15.52
CA TYR A 205 -1.88 22.03 -14.43
C TYR A 205 -1.46 21.48 -13.06
N LEU A 206 -1.61 20.18 -12.81
CA LEU A 206 -1.16 19.51 -11.58
C LEU A 206 0.30 19.85 -11.25
N ILE A 207 1.21 19.71 -12.22
CA ILE A 207 2.62 20.03 -12.06
C ILE A 207 2.84 21.49 -11.68
N SER A 208 2.08 22.41 -12.29
CA SER A 208 2.11 23.82 -11.91
C SER A 208 1.80 24.03 -10.44
N VAL A 209 0.64 23.51 -10.01
CA VAL A 209 0.16 23.63 -8.63
C VAL A 209 1.16 23.01 -7.65
N CYS A 210 1.56 21.76 -7.90
CA CYS A 210 2.53 21.06 -7.05
C CYS A 210 3.87 21.80 -6.93
N THR A 211 4.34 22.41 -8.02
CA THR A 211 5.60 23.15 -8.01
C THR A 211 5.47 24.46 -7.23
N THR A 212 4.38 25.19 -7.43
CA THR A 212 4.12 26.45 -6.75
C THR A 212 3.92 26.27 -5.25
N LEU A 213 3.11 25.29 -4.87
CA LEU A 213 2.77 25.01 -3.47
C LEU A 213 3.81 24.12 -2.76
N LYS A 214 4.78 23.57 -3.47
CA LYS A 214 5.74 22.55 -2.96
C LYS A 214 5.01 21.33 -2.34
N LYS A 215 3.93 20.87 -3.00
CA LYS A 215 3.04 19.80 -2.55
C LYS A 215 3.05 18.60 -3.51
N GLU A 216 4.25 18.11 -3.85
CA GLU A 216 4.40 16.93 -4.72
C GLU A 216 3.73 15.70 -4.12
N GLY A 217 2.91 15.00 -4.92
CA GLY A 217 2.21 13.77 -4.53
C GLY A 217 0.98 13.93 -3.63
N GLU A 218 0.64 15.14 -3.18
CA GLU A 218 -0.52 15.40 -2.31
C GLU A 218 -1.88 15.14 -3.01
N PHE A 219 -1.91 15.25 -4.33
CA PHE A 219 -3.14 15.11 -5.11
C PHE A 219 -3.30 13.72 -5.77
N SER A 220 -2.51 12.74 -5.35
CA SER A 220 -2.52 11.39 -5.93
C SER A 220 -3.89 10.71 -5.84
N THR A 221 -4.68 11.04 -4.82
CA THR A 221 -6.04 10.52 -4.63
C THR A 221 -6.98 10.93 -5.74
N CYS A 222 -6.77 12.11 -6.38
CA CYS A 222 -7.54 12.55 -7.54
C CYS A 222 -7.43 11.60 -8.73
N PHE A 223 -6.37 10.79 -8.79
CA PHE A 223 -6.07 9.84 -9.85
C PHE A 223 -6.29 8.37 -9.43
N MET A 224 -7.03 8.13 -8.33
CA MET A 224 -7.23 6.78 -7.79
C MET A 224 -7.80 5.79 -8.82
N GLU A 225 -8.73 6.21 -9.67
CA GLU A 225 -9.28 5.34 -10.71
C GLU A 225 -8.23 4.89 -11.73
N LEU A 226 -7.31 5.77 -12.12
CA LEU A 226 -6.23 5.42 -13.03
C LEU A 226 -5.25 4.44 -12.36
N ARG A 227 -4.97 4.63 -11.07
CA ARG A 227 -4.17 3.68 -10.28
C ARG A 227 -4.83 2.31 -10.21
N GLN A 228 -6.15 2.28 -9.97
CA GLN A 228 -6.93 1.05 -9.97
C GLN A 228 -6.87 0.36 -11.35
N ASN A 229 -7.12 1.12 -12.41
CA ASN A 229 -7.11 0.58 -13.76
C ASN A 229 -5.73 0.03 -14.15
N PHE A 230 -4.65 0.63 -13.66
CA PHE A 230 -3.29 0.15 -13.87
C PHE A 230 -3.09 -1.28 -13.33
N LEU A 231 -3.68 -1.63 -12.18
CA LEU A 231 -3.56 -2.96 -11.56
C LEU A 231 -4.70 -3.90 -11.94
N LYS A 232 -5.92 -3.39 -12.18
CA LYS A 232 -7.14 -4.19 -12.41
C LYS A 232 -7.02 -5.13 -13.58
N HIS A 233 -6.39 -4.69 -14.66
CA HIS A 233 -6.30 -5.45 -15.92
C HIS A 233 -5.04 -6.32 -16.00
N ARG A 234 -4.28 -6.44 -14.90
CA ARG A 234 -3.11 -7.33 -14.85
C ARG A 234 -3.53 -8.79 -14.75
N GLU A 235 -2.70 -9.66 -15.31
CA GLU A 235 -2.91 -11.10 -15.33
C GLU A 235 -3.13 -11.69 -13.92
N PRO A 236 -3.99 -12.70 -13.77
CA PRO A 236 -4.26 -13.33 -12.47
C PRO A 236 -3.01 -13.85 -11.78
N LYS A 237 -2.07 -14.41 -12.54
CA LYS A 237 -0.79 -14.92 -12.03
C LYS A 237 0.08 -13.80 -11.43
N LEU A 238 0.15 -12.64 -12.10
CA LEU A 238 0.85 -11.47 -11.58
C LEU A 238 0.18 -10.93 -10.30
N LYS A 239 -1.15 -10.90 -10.24
CA LYS A 239 -1.88 -10.53 -9.01
C LYS A 239 -1.59 -11.50 -7.86
N SER A 240 -1.40 -12.77 -8.16
CA SER A 240 -1.00 -13.78 -7.17
C SER A 240 0.42 -13.51 -6.66
N LEU A 241 1.36 -13.14 -7.53
CA LEU A 241 2.70 -12.74 -7.14
C LEU A 241 2.68 -11.45 -6.28
N ILE A 242 1.85 -10.47 -6.63
CA ILE A 242 1.66 -9.25 -5.83
C ILE A 242 1.18 -9.62 -4.41
N ARG A 243 0.20 -10.55 -4.27
CA ARG A 243 -0.25 -11.03 -2.94
C ARG A 243 0.88 -11.68 -2.15
N LEU A 244 1.72 -12.50 -2.80
CA LEU A 244 2.86 -13.14 -2.15
C LEU A 244 3.86 -12.09 -1.64
N VAL A 245 4.19 -11.08 -2.44
CA VAL A 245 5.09 -9.98 -2.05
C VAL A 245 4.49 -9.16 -0.92
N LYS A 246 3.19 -8.86 -0.95
CA LYS A 246 2.48 -8.18 0.15
C LYS A 246 2.54 -9.00 1.44
N HIS A 247 2.32 -10.31 1.37
CA HIS A 247 2.41 -11.18 2.53
C HIS A 247 3.84 -11.18 3.12
N TRP A 248 4.85 -11.34 2.28
CA TRP A 248 6.24 -11.21 2.71
C TRP A 248 6.52 -9.85 3.37
N TYR A 249 6.00 -8.77 2.81
CA TYR A 249 6.15 -7.43 3.38
C TYR A 249 5.50 -7.33 4.77
N GLN A 250 4.33 -7.93 4.99
CA GLN A 250 3.70 -7.94 6.32
C GLN A 250 4.55 -8.71 7.34
N LEU A 251 5.12 -9.85 6.96
CA LEU A 251 6.07 -10.58 7.81
C LEU A 251 7.29 -9.72 8.17
N CYS A 252 7.81 -8.94 7.21
CA CYS A 252 8.88 -7.99 7.48
C CYS A 252 8.45 -6.87 8.43
N LYS A 253 7.23 -6.33 8.26
CA LYS A 253 6.66 -5.26 9.10
C LYS A 253 6.53 -5.73 10.55
N GLU A 254 6.01 -6.92 10.77
CA GLU A 254 5.87 -7.56 12.08
C GLU A 254 7.24 -7.82 12.74
N LYS A 255 8.16 -8.43 11.99
CA LYS A 255 9.51 -8.76 12.49
C LYS A 255 10.34 -7.54 12.85
N LEU A 256 10.30 -6.49 12.03
CA LEU A 256 11.18 -5.35 12.17
C LEU A 256 10.63 -4.28 13.12
N GLY A 257 9.30 -4.17 13.26
CA GLY A 257 8.63 -3.17 14.11
C GLY A 257 9.07 -1.73 13.83
N LYS A 258 9.51 -1.43 12.60
CA LYS A 258 10.08 -0.14 12.17
C LYS A 258 9.43 0.31 10.87
N PRO A 259 9.47 1.61 10.57
CA PRO A 259 8.98 2.11 9.30
C PRO A 259 9.69 1.43 8.12
N LEU A 260 8.91 0.91 7.19
CA LEU A 260 9.35 0.33 5.92
C LEU A 260 8.88 1.21 4.76
N PRO A 261 9.38 0.98 3.52
CA PRO A 261 8.84 1.66 2.34
C PRO A 261 7.34 1.42 2.20
N PRO A 262 6.58 2.33 1.59
CA PRO A 262 5.14 2.10 1.36
C PRO A 262 4.88 0.78 0.61
N GLN A 263 3.90 0.00 1.05
CA GLN A 263 3.55 -1.29 0.43
C GLN A 263 3.27 -1.16 -1.07
N TYR A 264 2.60 -0.08 -1.49
CA TYR A 264 2.31 0.20 -2.89
C TYR A 264 3.58 0.31 -3.76
N ALA A 265 4.72 0.76 -3.21
CA ALA A 265 5.99 0.74 -3.94
C ALA A 265 6.42 -0.68 -4.32
N LEU A 266 6.14 -1.67 -3.47
CA LEU A 266 6.44 -3.08 -3.76
C LEU A 266 5.47 -3.70 -4.76
N GLU A 267 4.21 -3.29 -4.76
CA GLU A 267 3.24 -3.69 -5.79
C GLU A 267 3.72 -3.23 -7.17
N LEU A 268 4.09 -1.95 -7.28
CA LEU A 268 4.65 -1.41 -8.52
C LEU A 268 5.98 -2.05 -8.91
N LEU A 269 6.85 -2.33 -7.94
CA LEU A 269 8.12 -3.04 -8.18
C LEU A 269 7.88 -4.45 -8.72
N THR A 270 6.83 -5.12 -8.25
CA THR A 270 6.42 -6.45 -8.72
C THR A 270 5.93 -6.39 -10.18
N VAL A 271 5.12 -5.38 -10.51
CA VAL A 271 4.69 -5.14 -11.89
C VAL A 271 5.89 -4.87 -12.79
N TYR A 272 6.82 -4.01 -12.36
CA TYR A 272 8.03 -3.69 -13.10
C TYR A 272 8.92 -4.93 -13.31
N ALA A 273 9.11 -5.75 -12.28
CA ALA A 273 9.87 -6.99 -12.38
C ALA A 273 9.29 -7.92 -13.45
N TRP A 274 7.99 -8.07 -13.50
CA TRP A 274 7.31 -8.90 -14.51
C TRP A 274 7.39 -8.29 -15.91
N GLU A 275 7.10 -6.99 -16.06
CA GLU A 275 7.14 -6.29 -17.36
C GLU A 275 8.54 -6.25 -17.96
N SER A 276 9.58 -6.15 -17.14
CA SER A 276 10.97 -6.07 -17.59
C SER A 276 11.63 -7.45 -17.75
N GLY A 277 11.09 -8.46 -17.05
CA GLY A 277 11.63 -9.82 -17.04
C GLY A 277 10.87 -10.78 -17.95
N SER A 278 9.79 -11.37 -17.45
CA SER A 278 9.10 -12.46 -18.14
C SER A 278 8.08 -12.01 -19.18
N ARG A 279 7.15 -11.15 -18.80
CA ARG A 279 5.92 -10.77 -19.53
C ARG A 279 4.97 -11.94 -19.85
N ASP A 280 5.29 -13.16 -19.48
CA ASP A 280 4.46 -14.32 -19.72
C ASP A 280 3.25 -14.35 -18.77
N CYS A 281 2.10 -14.80 -19.27
CA CYS A 281 0.91 -15.00 -18.45
C CYS A 281 1.13 -16.13 -17.44
N GLU A 282 1.88 -17.16 -17.83
CA GLU A 282 2.29 -18.29 -16.99
C GLU A 282 3.80 -18.23 -16.76
N PHE A 283 4.20 -18.13 -15.50
CA PHE A 283 5.59 -18.03 -15.09
C PHE A 283 5.85 -18.78 -13.77
N ASN A 284 7.11 -19.05 -13.48
CA ASN A 284 7.51 -19.62 -12.19
C ASN A 284 7.42 -18.56 -11.09
N THR A 285 6.53 -18.78 -10.12
CA THR A 285 6.26 -17.83 -9.02
C THR A 285 7.50 -17.59 -8.15
N ALA A 286 8.32 -18.63 -7.90
CA ALA A 286 9.56 -18.47 -7.13
C ALA A 286 10.56 -17.58 -7.86
N GLN A 287 10.66 -17.70 -9.17
CA GLN A 287 11.51 -16.86 -10.02
C GLN A 287 11.08 -15.40 -9.94
N GLY A 288 9.77 -15.12 -10.10
CA GLY A 288 9.23 -13.78 -9.97
C GLY A 288 9.44 -13.19 -8.57
N PHE A 289 9.16 -13.97 -7.54
CA PHE A 289 9.36 -13.54 -6.15
C PHE A 289 10.83 -13.23 -5.84
N ARG A 290 11.75 -14.13 -6.27
CA ARG A 290 13.19 -13.91 -6.15
C ARG A 290 13.63 -12.63 -6.84
N THR A 291 13.14 -12.38 -8.06
CA THR A 291 13.45 -11.17 -8.84
C THR A 291 13.06 -9.90 -8.07
N VAL A 292 11.86 -9.87 -7.48
CA VAL A 292 11.42 -8.73 -6.68
C VAL A 292 12.33 -8.50 -5.48
N LEU A 293 12.71 -9.56 -4.74
CA LEU A 293 13.61 -9.42 -3.59
C LEU A 293 15.01 -8.95 -4.01
N GLU A 294 15.54 -9.41 -5.13
CA GLU A 294 16.81 -8.93 -5.67
C GLU A 294 16.74 -7.44 -6.08
N LEU A 295 15.62 -6.99 -6.65
CA LEU A 295 15.41 -5.56 -6.92
C LEU A 295 15.35 -4.74 -5.63
N VAL A 296 14.72 -5.25 -4.58
CA VAL A 296 14.72 -4.61 -3.26
C VAL A 296 16.15 -4.48 -2.72
N THR A 297 17.01 -5.50 -2.86
CA THR A 297 18.43 -5.39 -2.44
C THR A 297 19.20 -4.35 -3.24
N LYS A 298 18.79 -4.11 -4.49
CA LYS A 298 19.39 -3.15 -5.42
C LYS A 298 18.67 -1.79 -5.44
N TYR A 299 17.90 -1.45 -4.39
CA TYR A 299 17.05 -0.24 -4.35
C TYR A 299 17.78 1.05 -4.74
N GLN A 300 19.07 1.16 -4.46
CA GLN A 300 19.91 2.32 -4.79
C GLN A 300 20.06 2.57 -6.30
N TRP A 301 19.66 1.61 -7.12
CA TRP A 301 19.73 1.73 -8.58
C TRP A 301 18.35 1.93 -9.22
N LEU A 302 17.25 1.76 -8.46
CA LEU A 302 15.90 1.81 -8.99
C LEU A 302 15.54 3.20 -9.50
N ARG A 303 15.12 3.23 -10.76
CA ARG A 303 14.55 4.37 -11.46
C ARG A 303 13.43 3.84 -12.36
N ILE A 304 12.21 3.88 -11.85
CA ILE A 304 11.04 3.24 -12.46
C ILE A 304 9.98 4.29 -12.73
N TYR A 305 9.39 4.25 -13.91
CA TYR A 305 8.25 5.07 -14.32
C TYR A 305 7.48 4.38 -15.42
N TRP A 306 6.26 4.83 -15.66
CA TRP A 306 5.38 4.34 -16.73
C TRP A 306 4.90 5.51 -17.57
N THR A 307 4.67 5.26 -18.88
CA THR A 307 4.17 6.27 -19.83
C THR A 307 2.74 5.98 -20.28
N LEU A 308 1.96 5.27 -19.44
CA LEU A 308 0.59 4.87 -19.78
C LEU A 308 -0.39 6.05 -19.78
N TYR A 309 -0.31 6.92 -18.79
CA TYR A 309 -1.21 8.06 -18.61
C TYR A 309 -0.55 9.41 -18.83
N TYR A 310 0.77 9.50 -18.76
CA TYR A 310 1.57 10.67 -19.04
C TYR A 310 2.88 10.27 -19.73
N ASP A 311 3.43 11.17 -20.53
CA ASP A 311 4.65 10.89 -21.29
C ASP A 311 5.54 12.13 -21.45
N PHE A 312 6.59 12.02 -22.25
CA PHE A 312 7.58 13.07 -22.48
C PHE A 312 7.24 14.00 -23.65
N ARG A 313 6.11 13.84 -24.33
CA ARG A 313 5.74 14.65 -25.52
C ARG A 313 5.44 16.10 -25.17
N ASN A 314 4.81 16.35 -24.01
CA ASN A 314 4.58 17.72 -23.56
C ASN A 314 5.81 18.25 -22.84
N LYS A 315 6.36 19.40 -23.27
CA LYS A 315 7.59 19.98 -22.73
C LYS A 315 7.53 20.17 -21.22
N LYS A 316 6.45 20.70 -20.67
CA LYS A 316 6.30 20.96 -19.23
C LYS A 316 6.31 19.65 -18.42
N VAL A 317 5.61 18.64 -18.91
CA VAL A 317 5.57 17.31 -18.29
C VAL A 317 6.95 16.65 -18.40
N SER A 318 7.54 16.70 -19.59
CA SER A 318 8.88 16.15 -19.86
C SER A 318 9.96 16.76 -18.95
N ASP A 319 10.04 18.08 -18.88
CA ASP A 319 11.02 18.79 -18.03
C ASP A 319 10.86 18.40 -16.55
N TYR A 320 9.60 18.27 -16.12
CA TYR A 320 9.27 17.84 -14.76
C TYR A 320 9.69 16.39 -14.49
N LEU A 321 9.35 15.46 -15.39
CA LEU A 321 9.72 14.04 -15.28
C LEU A 321 11.25 13.87 -15.23
N HIS A 322 11.98 14.55 -16.12
CA HIS A 322 13.45 14.54 -16.09
C HIS A 322 14.02 15.00 -14.75
N LYS A 323 13.40 16.04 -14.16
CA LYS A 323 13.79 16.52 -12.83
C LYS A 323 13.50 15.48 -11.74
N GLN A 324 12.32 14.82 -11.77
CA GLN A 324 11.97 13.76 -10.80
C GLN A 324 12.92 12.56 -10.91
N LEU A 325 13.21 12.11 -12.13
CA LEU A 325 14.07 10.96 -12.38
C LEU A 325 15.55 11.20 -12.03
N LYS A 326 15.97 12.46 -11.84
CA LYS A 326 17.31 12.85 -11.34
C LYS A 326 17.40 12.88 -9.82
N LYS A 327 16.28 12.77 -9.09
CA LYS A 327 16.29 12.77 -7.62
C LYS A 327 17.07 11.58 -7.05
N THR A 328 17.40 11.66 -5.76
CA THR A 328 18.02 10.57 -4.99
C THR A 328 17.16 9.31 -5.05
N ARG A 329 17.81 8.18 -5.35
CA ARG A 329 17.15 6.88 -5.50
C ARG A 329 16.86 6.22 -4.17
N PRO A 330 15.85 5.36 -4.11
CA PRO A 330 15.04 4.86 -5.24
C PRO A 330 14.02 5.88 -5.74
N VAL A 331 13.79 5.88 -7.04
CA VAL A 331 12.71 6.63 -7.69
C VAL A 331 11.75 5.62 -8.33
N ILE A 332 10.51 5.62 -7.86
CA ILE A 332 9.41 4.83 -8.42
C ILE A 332 8.25 5.80 -8.58
N LEU A 333 8.04 6.32 -9.79
CA LEU A 333 6.94 7.26 -10.04
C LEU A 333 5.60 6.51 -10.12
N ASP A 334 4.57 7.07 -9.51
CA ASP A 334 3.23 6.54 -9.60
C ASP A 334 2.75 6.57 -11.06
N PRO A 335 2.27 5.46 -11.65
CA PRO A 335 1.85 5.43 -13.05
C PRO A 335 0.70 6.40 -13.38
N ALA A 336 -0.06 6.83 -12.37
CA ALA A 336 -1.20 7.74 -12.51
C ALA A 336 -0.92 9.18 -12.05
N ASP A 337 0.17 9.41 -11.30
CA ASP A 337 0.54 10.75 -10.80
C ASP A 337 2.05 10.99 -10.94
N PRO A 338 2.48 11.76 -11.97
CA PRO A 338 3.89 12.03 -12.22
C PRO A 338 4.57 12.81 -11.08
N THR A 339 3.80 13.42 -10.17
CA THR A 339 4.35 14.20 -9.06
C THR A 339 4.67 13.34 -7.83
N ARG A 340 4.20 12.09 -7.79
CA ARG A 340 4.39 11.19 -6.66
C ARG A 340 5.52 10.19 -6.89
N ASN A 341 6.58 10.30 -6.09
CA ASN A 341 7.52 9.19 -5.91
C ASN A 341 7.02 8.27 -4.79
N VAL A 342 6.50 7.09 -5.17
CA VAL A 342 5.93 6.12 -4.20
C VAL A 342 7.01 5.39 -3.39
N ALA A 343 8.28 5.51 -3.75
CA ALA A 343 9.37 4.93 -2.97
C ALA A 343 9.53 5.59 -1.58
N GLY A 344 8.89 6.72 -1.35
CA GLY A 344 9.05 7.50 -0.12
C GLY A 344 10.35 8.29 -0.08
N SER A 345 10.51 9.13 0.93
CA SER A 345 11.66 10.03 1.08
C SER A 345 12.72 9.50 2.05
N ASN A 346 12.43 8.45 2.82
CA ASN A 346 13.35 7.93 3.84
C ASN A 346 14.17 6.73 3.32
N PRO A 347 15.46 6.90 2.97
CA PRO A 347 16.28 5.81 2.46
C PRO A 347 16.58 4.72 3.50
N LEU A 348 16.45 5.02 4.80
CA LEU A 348 16.66 4.04 5.86
C LEU A 348 15.62 2.91 5.79
N CYS A 349 14.38 3.24 5.42
CA CYS A 349 13.31 2.24 5.25
C CYS A 349 13.67 1.19 4.21
N TRP A 350 14.22 1.62 3.07
CA TRP A 350 14.69 0.70 2.03
C TRP A 350 15.91 -0.12 2.47
N ARG A 351 16.84 0.48 3.21
CA ARG A 351 18.01 -0.24 3.74
C ARG A 351 17.60 -1.37 4.68
N LEU A 352 16.61 -1.14 5.52
CA LEU A 352 16.08 -2.16 6.43
C LEU A 352 15.42 -3.30 5.66
N LEU A 353 14.55 -2.97 4.71
CA LEU A 353 13.87 -3.96 3.87
C LEU A 353 14.85 -4.74 2.99
N ALA A 354 15.88 -4.09 2.45
CA ALA A 354 16.92 -4.73 1.64
C ALA A 354 17.74 -5.76 2.44
N LYS A 355 18.05 -5.46 3.70
CA LYS A 355 18.69 -6.43 4.60
C LYS A 355 17.81 -7.67 4.80
N GLU A 356 16.53 -7.49 5.02
CA GLU A 356 15.59 -8.59 5.18
C GLU A 356 15.45 -9.37 3.88
N ALA A 357 15.31 -8.69 2.72
CA ALA A 357 15.26 -9.34 1.41
C ALA A 357 16.52 -10.20 1.15
N ALA A 358 17.72 -9.71 1.48
CA ALA A 358 18.97 -10.46 1.33
C ALA A 358 19.00 -11.73 2.18
N SER A 359 18.46 -11.69 3.41
CA SER A 359 18.28 -12.86 4.26
C SER A 359 17.31 -13.88 3.63
N TRP A 360 16.18 -13.40 3.11
CA TRP A 360 15.18 -14.25 2.48
C TRP A 360 15.66 -14.95 1.22
N LEU A 361 16.55 -14.35 0.44
CA LEU A 361 17.13 -14.97 -0.78
C LEU A 361 17.86 -16.29 -0.52
N GLN A 362 18.17 -16.60 0.74
CA GLN A 362 18.78 -17.87 1.16
C GLN A 362 17.75 -18.92 1.61
N CYS A 363 16.47 -18.56 1.70
CA CYS A 363 15.43 -19.44 2.21
C CYS A 363 15.08 -20.59 1.25
N PRO A 364 14.56 -21.71 1.76
CA PRO A 364 14.08 -22.86 0.98
C PRO A 364 13.06 -22.52 -0.10
N CYS A 365 12.27 -21.45 0.06
CA CYS A 365 11.29 -21.03 -0.94
C CYS A 365 11.89 -20.62 -2.31
N PHE A 366 13.21 -20.50 -2.39
CA PHE A 366 13.95 -20.29 -3.64
C PHE A 366 14.77 -21.51 -4.07
N ARG A 367 14.45 -22.68 -3.53
CA ARG A 367 15.05 -23.94 -3.94
C ARG A 367 14.00 -24.84 -4.58
N THR A 368 14.40 -25.49 -5.65
CA THR A 368 13.58 -26.51 -6.33
C THR A 368 13.56 -27.81 -5.50
N CYS A 369 12.76 -28.79 -5.92
CA CYS A 369 12.68 -30.09 -5.21
C CYS A 369 14.00 -30.86 -5.19
N ASP A 370 14.89 -30.65 -6.16
CA ASP A 370 16.25 -31.18 -6.25
C ASP A 370 17.29 -30.30 -5.52
N MET A 371 16.85 -29.33 -4.72
CA MET A 371 17.67 -28.38 -3.97
C MET A 371 18.49 -27.40 -4.82
N SER A 372 18.33 -27.38 -6.14
CA SER A 372 18.92 -26.35 -6.99
C SER A 372 18.30 -24.97 -6.72
N LEU A 373 19.07 -23.93 -6.98
CA LEU A 373 18.62 -22.55 -6.76
C LEU A 373 17.75 -22.08 -7.92
N VAL A 374 16.60 -21.52 -7.63
CA VAL A 374 15.77 -20.83 -8.62
C VAL A 374 16.47 -19.54 -9.06
N HIS A 375 16.66 -19.34 -10.36
CA HIS A 375 17.24 -18.13 -10.90
C HIS A 375 16.20 -17.01 -11.00
N SER A 376 16.63 -15.74 -10.83
CA SER A 376 15.78 -14.57 -11.09
C SER A 376 15.62 -14.31 -12.59
N TRP A 377 14.62 -13.52 -12.95
CA TRP A 377 14.55 -12.96 -14.28
C TRP A 377 15.71 -11.97 -14.51
N GLU A 378 16.14 -11.84 -15.74
CA GLU A 378 17.06 -10.77 -16.15
C GLU A 378 16.29 -9.45 -16.23
N VAL A 379 16.45 -8.60 -15.24
CA VAL A 379 15.83 -7.27 -15.19
C VAL A 379 16.89 -6.20 -15.23
N LEU A 380 16.78 -5.28 -16.19
CA LEU A 380 17.67 -4.14 -16.31
C LEU A 380 17.44 -3.18 -15.13
N THR A 381 18.39 -3.09 -14.22
CA THR A 381 18.34 -2.14 -13.09
C THR A 381 18.73 -0.70 -13.49
N LYS A 382 19.38 -0.52 -14.63
CA LYS A 382 19.73 0.77 -15.22
C LYS A 382 18.88 1.00 -16.46
N VAL A 383 17.80 1.75 -16.35
CA VAL A 383 17.22 2.42 -17.50
C VAL A 383 18.09 3.64 -17.76
N GLU A 384 18.98 3.56 -18.75
CA GLU A 384 19.65 4.75 -19.29
C GLU A 384 18.55 5.65 -19.86
N PHE A 385 18.67 6.97 -19.69
CA PHE A 385 17.72 7.88 -20.32
C PHE A 385 17.68 7.58 -21.81
N PRO A 386 16.50 7.34 -22.39
CA PRO A 386 16.42 7.34 -23.85
C PRO A 386 16.75 8.76 -24.29
N GLN A 387 17.82 8.93 -25.01
CA GLN A 387 18.08 10.17 -25.76
C GLN A 387 17.04 10.36 -26.87
N GLU A 388 16.27 9.34 -27.20
CA GLU A 388 15.16 9.38 -28.14
C GLU A 388 14.09 8.36 -27.72
N CYS A 389 12.81 8.76 -27.84
CA CYS A 389 11.63 7.98 -27.52
C CYS A 389 11.70 6.56 -28.08
N VAL A 390 11.79 5.57 -27.22
CA VAL A 390 11.36 4.22 -27.59
C VAL A 390 9.98 4.02 -26.96
N LEU A 391 8.99 4.05 -27.83
CA LEU A 391 7.63 3.60 -27.54
C LEU A 391 7.70 2.11 -27.20
N LEU A 392 7.36 1.75 -25.97
CA LEU A 392 6.93 0.40 -25.60
C LEU A 392 5.49 0.47 -25.10
#